data_67cf9567beec067f71322e3f8252987f
#
_entry.id   67cf9567beec067f71322e3f8252987f
#
_cell.length_a   1.000
_cell.length_b   1.000
_cell.length_c   1.000
_cell.angle_alpha   90.00
_cell.angle_beta   90.00
_cell.angle_gamma   90.00
#
_symmetry.space_group_name_H-M   'P 1'
#
loop_
_entity.id
_entity.type
_entity.pdbx_description
1 polymer ?
#
loop_
_entity_poly.entity_id
_entity_poly.type
_entity_poly.pdbx_seq_one_letter_code
_entity_poly.pdbx_strand_id
1 'polypeptide(L)'
;MSHNDPETPDTPIDPSRRHFLAGTAVLGAGAALSGCTPNSDAPPTPGKRPLSAAELDRSLRKHVKTVVVIYAENRSFNNLFADFPGLEQPLSSLKPAAYQQRDRDGSLLQILPPVWGGTLHLGPQTADGVTYPAGVPFQQHLPNAPFALKGPNAEDLPLSLVTRDLSHEFYQNQMQINGGMNDRFAAWSDSGGLTMGHYRQSRYALRLWDIARQFVLCDNFFQGAFGGSYLNHQYLISAAVPHYPNARNSVAKVKIANLHSDDPSDPRLRPLADSPASAMDGPAQFGPCALTPDGYAVNTFAPPYWPTWQRDPQRPDYSKPDLPFVLVPQSHEHIGDKLSKRNIDWAWYAGGWQATLDEFSGSGAIPKIPNFQYHHQPFNYFRQQGPEHPGERARRLRDGGLGDDPSTNRFFADALAGKLPSVSFYKPQGNLNMHAGYADVAAGDRHLVRAIKTLQDSPQWNNMVLIVTVDENGGWWDHVAPPKGDRWGPGSRIPALVVSPFARKGTVDHTVYDTASILRLVTRVFDLEKLDGLKLRDEAMAAREQSPMGDLTNALQFD
;
A
#
# COMPACT_ATOMS: atom_id res chain seq x y z
N MET A 1 -11.30 -65.53 14.57
CA MET A 1 -9.92 -65.99 14.54
C MET A 1 -9.12 -64.76 14.18
N SER A 2 -8.76 -63.98 15.15
CA SER A 2 -7.59 -64.05 16.04
C SER A 2 -6.31 -63.65 15.31
N HIS A 3 -5.84 -62.49 15.82
CA HIS A 3 -4.47 -62.09 16.21
C HIS A 3 -3.67 -61.37 15.12
N ASN A 4 -2.89 -60.30 15.35
CA ASN A 4 -2.48 -59.54 16.57
C ASN A 4 -1.91 -58.22 16.06
N ASP A 5 -2.13 -57.18 16.83
CA ASP A 5 -1.27 -55.98 16.89
C ASP A 5 0.10 -56.32 17.47
N PRO A 6 1.13 -55.50 17.25
CA PRO A 6 1.64 -54.71 18.36
C PRO A 6 2.00 -53.25 18.05
N GLU A 7 1.44 -52.37 18.85
CA GLU A 7 2.09 -51.36 19.73
C GLU A 7 3.15 -50.42 19.17
N THR A 8 2.79 -49.16 19.33
CA THR A 8 3.59 -47.95 19.32
C THR A 8 4.74 -47.95 20.35
N PRO A 9 5.69 -47.01 20.19
CA PRO A 9 5.72 -45.97 21.25
C PRO A 9 5.81 -44.53 20.73
N ASP A 10 4.98 -43.75 21.35
CA ASP A 10 5.06 -42.29 21.45
C ASP A 10 6.41 -41.83 22.01
N THR A 11 6.95 -40.77 21.38
CA THR A 11 7.83 -39.81 22.07
C THR A 11 7.52 -38.39 21.59
N PRO A 12 7.25 -37.45 22.51
CA PRO A 12 6.93 -36.08 22.14
C PRO A 12 8.22 -35.33 21.77
N ILE A 13 8.18 -34.60 20.68
CA ILE A 13 9.26 -33.65 20.30
C ILE A 13 9.00 -32.34 21.02
N ASP A 14 9.91 -32.00 21.93
CA ASP A 14 10.02 -30.78 22.69
C ASP A 14 10.32 -29.57 21.79
N PRO A 15 9.53 -28.48 21.80
CA PRO A 15 9.80 -27.24 21.08
C PRO A 15 10.44 -26.19 21.99
N SER A 16 11.66 -26.42 22.45
CA SER A 16 12.41 -25.38 23.13
C SER A 16 13.88 -25.41 22.72
N ARG A 17 14.28 -24.44 21.90
CA ARG A 17 15.62 -23.80 21.91
C ARG A 17 15.85 -22.89 20.70
N ARG A 18 15.54 -21.62 20.87
CA ARG A 18 16.30 -20.56 20.21
C ARG A 18 16.86 -19.65 21.28
N HIS A 19 18.10 -19.92 21.66
CA HIS A 19 18.88 -19.06 22.51
C HIS A 19 19.38 -17.85 21.72
N PHE A 20 19.05 -16.67 22.21
CA PHE A 20 19.76 -15.42 21.92
C PHE A 20 21.18 -15.52 22.49
N LEU A 21 22.20 -15.34 21.66
CA LEU A 21 23.57 -15.16 22.09
C LEU A 21 23.84 -13.67 22.31
N ALA A 22 23.89 -13.29 23.59
CA ALA A 22 24.50 -12.04 24.02
C ALA A 22 26.03 -12.21 23.97
N GLY A 23 26.71 -11.41 23.13
CA GLY A 23 28.15 -11.41 23.01
C GLY A 23 28.78 -10.60 24.14
N THR A 24 29.54 -11.28 24.99
CA THR A 24 30.41 -10.71 26.01
C THR A 24 31.74 -10.29 25.38
N ALA A 25 32.19 -9.08 25.69
CA ALA A 25 33.49 -8.55 25.32
C ALA A 25 34.64 -9.26 26.06
N VAL A 26 35.68 -9.68 25.35
CA VAL A 26 36.96 -10.10 25.92
C VAL A 26 38.01 -9.09 25.52
N LEU A 27 38.65 -8.51 26.54
CA LEU A 27 39.86 -7.69 26.46
C LEU A 27 41.08 -8.56 26.13
N GLY A 28 41.80 -8.23 25.09
CA GLY A 28 43.12 -8.78 24.81
C GLY A 28 44.11 -7.68 24.46
N ALA A 29 45.10 -7.48 25.33
CA ALA A 29 46.21 -6.55 25.15
C ALA A 29 47.30 -7.12 24.22
N GLY A 30 47.92 -6.28 23.38
CA GLY A 30 49.08 -6.68 22.60
C GLY A 30 49.65 -5.62 21.68
N ALA A 31 50.66 -4.90 22.17
CA ALA A 31 51.87 -4.33 21.54
C ALA A 31 51.77 -3.31 20.39
N ALA A 32 52.42 -2.21 20.65
CA ALA A 32 52.68 -1.00 19.88
C ALA A 32 53.52 -1.22 18.60
N LEU A 33 53.09 -0.50 17.53
CA LEU A 33 54.03 0.03 16.53
C LEU A 33 53.66 1.47 16.22
N SER A 34 54.66 2.35 16.40
CA SER A 34 54.58 3.79 16.23
C SER A 34 54.39 4.20 14.77
N GLY A 35 53.33 4.95 14.48
CA GLY A 35 53.14 5.66 13.22
C GLY A 35 52.51 7.00 13.50
N CYS A 36 53.18 8.09 13.15
CA CYS A 36 52.75 9.48 13.36
C CYS A 36 51.37 9.76 12.73
N THR A 37 50.38 10.10 13.54
CA THR A 37 49.13 10.70 13.12
C THR A 37 49.08 12.16 13.54
N PRO A 38 48.61 13.09 12.72
CA PRO A 38 48.38 14.47 13.16
C PRO A 38 47.26 14.51 14.19
N ASN A 39 47.53 15.08 15.35
CA ASN A 39 46.55 15.38 16.38
C ASN A 39 45.41 16.22 15.83
N SER A 40 44.22 15.71 15.89
CA SER A 40 42.99 16.50 15.95
C SER A 40 42.31 16.25 17.29
N ASP A 41 42.79 16.98 18.32
CA ASP A 41 42.15 17.05 19.63
C ASP A 41 40.88 17.93 19.54
N ALA A 42 39.82 17.42 18.90
CA ALA A 42 38.46 17.88 19.15
C ALA A 42 37.76 16.80 19.98
N PRO A 43 37.27 17.10 21.17
CA PRO A 43 36.46 16.13 21.93
C PRO A 43 35.27 15.70 21.10
N PRO A 44 34.86 14.42 21.11
CA PRO A 44 33.67 13.98 20.39
C PRO A 44 32.47 14.81 20.91
N THR A 45 31.80 15.47 19.99
CA THR A 45 30.57 16.21 20.31
C THR A 45 29.62 15.25 21.05
N PRO A 46 29.14 15.58 22.26
CA PRO A 46 28.24 14.71 23.00
C PRO A 46 27.04 14.42 22.11
N GLY A 47 26.80 13.17 21.76
CA GLY A 47 25.62 12.76 21.01
C GLY A 47 24.39 13.27 21.78
N LYS A 48 23.50 14.02 21.08
CA LYS A 48 22.25 14.49 21.69
C LYS A 48 21.51 13.30 22.30
N ARG A 49 21.12 13.39 23.58
CA ARG A 49 20.29 12.36 24.24
C ARG A 49 18.99 12.18 23.46
N PRO A 50 18.53 10.95 23.20
CA PRO A 50 17.22 10.72 22.63
C PRO A 50 16.13 11.43 23.46
N LEU A 51 15.19 12.06 22.79
CA LEU A 51 14.05 12.70 23.45
C LEU A 51 13.20 11.63 24.16
N SER A 52 12.72 11.93 25.36
CA SER A 52 11.66 11.15 25.98
C SER A 52 10.35 11.27 25.16
N ALA A 53 9.42 10.35 25.33
CA ALA A 53 8.13 10.39 24.63
C ALA A 53 7.41 11.74 24.80
N ALA A 54 7.40 12.29 26.04
CA ALA A 54 6.77 13.57 26.33
C ALA A 54 7.51 14.78 25.71
N GLU A 55 8.84 14.72 25.60
CA GLU A 55 9.64 15.74 24.90
C GLU A 55 9.39 15.68 23.40
N LEU A 56 9.32 14.48 22.82
CA LEU A 56 9.01 14.28 21.42
C LEU A 56 7.60 14.79 21.07
N ASP A 57 6.60 14.50 21.90
CA ASP A 57 5.23 15.01 21.72
C ASP A 57 5.18 16.54 21.74
N ARG A 58 5.90 17.17 22.68
CA ARG A 58 6.01 18.65 22.72
C ARG A 58 6.68 19.19 21.48
N SER A 59 7.74 18.53 21.00
CA SER A 59 8.46 18.95 19.78
C SER A 59 7.59 18.79 18.53
N LEU A 60 6.89 17.66 18.39
CA LEU A 60 5.92 17.44 17.32
C LEU A 60 4.88 18.55 17.27
N ARG A 61 4.17 18.79 18.37
CA ARG A 61 3.10 19.80 18.45
C ARG A 61 3.62 21.25 18.27
N LYS A 62 4.86 21.51 18.67
CA LYS A 62 5.51 22.81 18.49
C LYS A 62 5.85 23.07 17.01
N HIS A 63 6.45 22.10 16.35
CA HIS A 63 7.08 22.28 15.05
C HIS A 63 6.20 21.85 13.87
N VAL A 64 5.41 20.78 14.02
CA VAL A 64 4.56 20.26 12.94
C VAL A 64 3.16 20.88 13.03
N LYS A 65 2.78 21.62 11.98
CA LYS A 65 1.46 22.27 11.86
C LYS A 65 0.67 21.72 10.68
N THR A 66 1.36 21.12 9.72
CA THR A 66 0.77 20.58 8.51
C THR A 66 1.29 19.16 8.27
N VAL A 67 0.39 18.21 8.16
CA VAL A 67 0.67 16.84 7.72
C VAL A 67 0.04 16.65 6.36
N VAL A 68 0.86 16.28 5.37
CA VAL A 68 0.41 15.99 4.01
C VAL A 68 0.67 14.53 3.71
N VAL A 69 -0.29 13.86 3.10
CA VAL A 69 -0.16 12.48 2.63
C VAL A 69 -0.40 12.45 1.13
N ILE A 70 0.59 12.07 0.34
CA ILE A 70 0.44 11.76 -1.09
C ILE A 70 0.28 10.25 -1.20
N TYR A 71 -0.86 9.82 -1.76
CA TYR A 71 -1.27 8.42 -1.79
C TYR A 71 -1.42 7.95 -3.24
N ALA A 72 -0.33 7.41 -3.81
CA ALA A 72 -0.27 6.86 -5.16
C ALA A 72 -0.79 5.43 -5.20
N GLU A 73 -0.49 4.65 -6.24
CA GLU A 73 -1.07 3.32 -6.43
C GLU A 73 -0.08 2.23 -6.83
N ASN A 74 -0.42 1.06 -6.38
CA ASN A 74 -0.25 -0.32 -6.83
C ASN A 74 1.18 -0.73 -7.17
N ARG A 75 2.13 -0.55 -6.24
CA ARG A 75 3.51 -1.04 -6.44
C ARG A 75 4.07 -1.65 -5.16
N SER A 76 4.55 -2.90 -5.24
CA SER A 76 5.31 -3.46 -4.12
C SER A 76 6.65 -2.73 -3.96
N PHE A 77 7.25 -2.86 -2.78
CA PHE A 77 8.59 -2.30 -2.54
C PHE A 77 9.62 -2.87 -3.50
N ASN A 78 9.63 -4.19 -3.71
CA ASN A 78 10.55 -4.83 -4.65
C ASN A 78 10.39 -4.35 -6.09
N ASN A 79 9.18 -4.01 -6.51
CA ASN A 79 8.92 -3.59 -7.89
C ASN A 79 9.71 -2.32 -8.26
N LEU A 80 9.90 -1.39 -7.29
CA LEU A 80 10.51 -0.08 -7.53
C LEU A 80 11.81 0.19 -6.76
N PHE A 81 12.02 -0.41 -5.57
CA PHE A 81 13.12 -0.09 -4.65
C PHE A 81 13.97 -1.30 -4.26
N ALA A 82 13.88 -2.41 -4.96
CA ALA A 82 14.45 -3.72 -4.65
C ALA A 82 15.87 -3.73 -4.04
N ASP A 83 16.76 -2.90 -4.56
CA ASP A 83 18.17 -2.82 -4.17
C ASP A 83 18.60 -1.38 -3.85
N PHE A 84 17.73 -0.61 -3.19
CA PHE A 84 18.09 0.71 -2.71
C PHE A 84 19.23 0.60 -1.66
N PRO A 85 20.25 1.46 -1.72
CA PRO A 85 21.37 1.39 -0.75
C PRO A 85 20.92 1.58 0.69
N GLY A 86 21.37 0.71 1.59
CA GLY A 86 21.08 0.78 3.02
C GLY A 86 19.84 0.01 3.46
N LEU A 87 19.18 -0.76 2.58
CA LEU A 87 18.08 -1.65 2.95
C LEU A 87 18.56 -2.73 3.94
N GLU A 88 17.70 -3.09 4.89
CA GLU A 88 17.93 -4.21 5.79
C GLU A 88 18.03 -5.54 5.02
N GLN A 89 17.17 -5.72 4.02
CA GLN A 89 17.10 -6.91 3.17
C GLN A 89 17.01 -6.51 1.69
N PRO A 90 18.13 -6.25 0.99
CA PRO A 90 18.11 -5.99 -0.44
C PRO A 90 17.80 -7.26 -1.25
N LEU A 91 17.06 -7.13 -2.36
CA LEU A 91 16.63 -8.25 -3.21
C LEU A 91 17.83 -9.08 -3.71
N SER A 92 18.92 -8.42 -4.08
CA SER A 92 20.15 -9.07 -4.57
C SER A 92 20.87 -9.94 -3.54
N SER A 93 20.55 -9.79 -2.25
CA SER A 93 21.16 -10.60 -1.17
C SER A 93 20.41 -11.89 -0.86
N LEU A 94 19.23 -12.10 -1.47
CA LEU A 94 18.36 -13.21 -1.12
C LEU A 94 18.89 -14.57 -1.60
N LYS A 95 18.65 -15.60 -0.79
CA LYS A 95 18.88 -17.00 -1.15
C LYS A 95 17.61 -17.61 -1.75
N PRO A 96 17.69 -18.66 -2.57
CA PRO A 96 16.54 -19.30 -3.23
C PRO A 96 15.36 -19.59 -2.30
N ALA A 97 15.60 -20.08 -1.10
CA ALA A 97 14.55 -20.39 -0.13
C ALA A 97 13.67 -19.16 0.27
N ALA A 98 14.16 -17.92 0.06
CA ALA A 98 13.43 -16.71 0.39
C ALA A 98 12.56 -16.16 -0.76
N TYR A 99 12.69 -16.70 -1.98
CA TYR A 99 11.95 -16.20 -3.13
C TYR A 99 11.26 -17.26 -3.97
N GLN A 100 11.66 -18.55 -3.85
CA GLN A 100 11.07 -19.62 -4.65
C GLN A 100 9.57 -19.75 -4.42
N GLN A 101 8.82 -19.81 -5.52
CA GLN A 101 7.37 -19.91 -5.52
C GLN A 101 6.92 -21.37 -5.57
N ARG A 102 5.76 -21.62 -4.97
CA ARG A 102 5.08 -22.93 -4.94
C ARG A 102 3.81 -22.88 -5.76
N ASP A 103 3.39 -24.00 -6.28
CA ASP A 103 2.10 -24.17 -6.94
C ASP A 103 0.94 -24.22 -5.93
N ARG A 104 -0.27 -24.34 -6.42
CA ARG A 104 -1.52 -24.38 -5.65
C ARG A 104 -1.60 -25.55 -4.69
N ASP A 105 -1.05 -26.70 -5.08
CA ASP A 105 -0.93 -27.90 -4.23
C ASP A 105 0.19 -27.81 -3.18
N GLY A 106 1.02 -26.76 -3.22
CA GLY A 106 2.15 -26.57 -2.33
C GLY A 106 3.47 -27.16 -2.82
N SER A 107 3.50 -27.83 -3.97
CA SER A 107 4.74 -28.32 -4.58
C SER A 107 5.63 -27.15 -5.04
N LEU A 108 6.94 -27.34 -5.01
CA LEU A 108 7.90 -26.34 -5.48
C LEU A 108 7.85 -26.25 -7.00
N LEU A 109 7.62 -25.03 -7.52
CA LEU A 109 7.70 -24.80 -8.97
C LEU A 109 9.15 -24.94 -9.45
N GLN A 110 9.36 -25.63 -10.57
CA GLN A 110 10.69 -25.74 -11.19
C GLN A 110 11.06 -24.46 -11.97
N ILE A 111 10.07 -23.85 -12.60
CA ILE A 111 10.13 -22.55 -13.28
C ILE A 111 8.89 -21.75 -12.89
N LEU A 112 8.88 -20.44 -13.13
CA LEU A 112 7.68 -19.64 -12.95
C LEU A 112 6.61 -20.04 -13.97
N PRO A 113 5.32 -19.93 -13.62
CA PRO A 113 4.24 -20.09 -14.59
C PRO A 113 4.40 -19.13 -15.77
N PRO A 114 3.85 -19.46 -16.94
CA PRO A 114 3.81 -18.54 -18.08
C PRO A 114 3.24 -17.18 -17.69
N VAL A 115 3.65 -16.12 -18.40
CA VAL A 115 3.04 -14.79 -18.26
C VAL A 115 1.69 -14.79 -18.98
N TRP A 116 0.64 -15.16 -18.24
CA TRP A 116 -0.71 -15.27 -18.77
C TRP A 116 -1.26 -13.90 -19.18
N GLY A 117 -1.82 -13.81 -20.40
CA GLY A 117 -2.39 -12.59 -20.94
C GLY A 117 -1.37 -11.49 -21.32
N GLY A 118 -0.08 -11.80 -21.29
CA GLY A 118 1.00 -10.93 -21.75
C GLY A 118 1.51 -9.92 -20.73
N THR A 119 2.59 -9.20 -21.09
CA THR A 119 3.24 -8.18 -20.25
C THR A 119 2.46 -6.86 -20.25
N LEU A 120 1.94 -6.47 -21.41
CA LEU A 120 1.08 -5.29 -21.63
C LEU A 120 -0.31 -5.74 -22.06
N HIS A 121 -1.33 -4.98 -21.66
CA HIS A 121 -2.71 -5.41 -21.91
C HIS A 121 -3.53 -4.35 -22.68
N LEU A 122 -3.15 -3.07 -22.63
CA LEU A 122 -3.84 -1.97 -23.31
C LEU A 122 -3.24 -1.73 -24.71
N GLY A 123 -3.65 -2.46 -25.73
CA GLY A 123 -3.22 -2.20 -27.11
C GLY A 123 -1.69 -2.11 -27.30
N PRO A 124 -1.20 -1.95 -28.53
CA PRO A 124 0.21 -1.67 -28.77
C PRO A 124 0.61 -0.31 -28.18
N GLN A 125 1.76 -0.25 -27.49
CA GLN A 125 2.30 0.97 -26.91
C GLN A 125 3.66 1.30 -27.54
N THR A 126 4.03 2.56 -27.61
CA THR A 126 5.30 3.00 -28.18
C THR A 126 6.12 3.74 -27.13
N ALA A 127 7.39 3.33 -26.96
CA ALA A 127 8.37 4.01 -26.14
C ALA A 127 9.70 4.05 -26.90
N ASP A 128 10.40 5.18 -26.87
CA ASP A 128 11.72 5.39 -27.50
C ASP A 128 11.77 4.94 -28.98
N GLY A 129 10.66 5.12 -29.71
CA GLY A 129 10.54 4.73 -31.12
C GLY A 129 10.31 3.25 -31.38
N VAL A 130 10.20 2.42 -30.34
CA VAL A 130 9.89 0.99 -30.41
C VAL A 130 8.42 0.74 -30.09
N THR A 131 7.76 -0.10 -30.89
CA THR A 131 6.36 -0.52 -30.61
C THR A 131 6.36 -1.86 -29.89
N TYR A 132 5.70 -1.90 -28.76
CA TYR A 132 5.53 -3.06 -27.89
C TYR A 132 4.12 -3.63 -28.05
N PRO A 133 3.97 -4.90 -28.47
CA PRO A 133 2.65 -5.50 -28.68
C PRO A 133 1.93 -5.78 -27.36
N ALA A 134 0.61 -5.69 -27.36
CA ALA A 134 -0.22 -6.11 -26.23
C ALA A 134 -0.49 -7.62 -26.25
N GLY A 135 -0.82 -8.17 -25.08
CA GLY A 135 -1.23 -9.57 -24.92
C GLY A 135 -0.12 -10.61 -25.14
N VAL A 136 1.12 -10.16 -25.36
CA VAL A 136 2.27 -11.03 -25.62
C VAL A 136 3.21 -11.05 -24.44
N PRO A 137 3.66 -12.21 -23.95
CA PRO A 137 4.72 -12.30 -22.94
C PRO A 137 6.07 -11.96 -23.60
N PHE A 138 6.77 -10.98 -23.05
CA PHE A 138 8.10 -10.64 -23.55
C PHE A 138 9.20 -11.58 -23.03
N GLN A 139 8.95 -12.22 -21.91
CA GLN A 139 9.85 -13.19 -21.29
C GLN A 139 9.09 -14.50 -21.02
N GLN A 140 9.73 -15.63 -21.27
CA GLN A 140 9.16 -16.97 -21.11
C GLN A 140 10.17 -17.91 -20.46
N HIS A 141 9.70 -19.06 -19.95
CA HIS A 141 10.53 -20.06 -19.29
C HIS A 141 11.42 -19.48 -18.18
N LEU A 142 10.85 -18.54 -17.42
CA LEU A 142 11.55 -17.83 -16.36
C LEU A 142 11.93 -18.79 -15.22
N PRO A 143 13.16 -18.73 -14.71
CA PRO A 143 13.53 -19.43 -13.49
C PRO A 143 12.56 -19.09 -12.35
N ASN A 144 12.41 -19.99 -11.38
CA ASN A 144 11.62 -19.72 -10.16
C ASN A 144 12.36 -18.74 -9.24
N ALA A 145 12.39 -17.47 -9.65
CA ALA A 145 13.13 -16.38 -9.01
C ALA A 145 12.54 -15.03 -9.43
N PRO A 146 12.75 -13.94 -8.66
CA PRO A 146 12.47 -12.59 -9.13
C PRO A 146 13.34 -12.24 -10.34
N PHE A 147 12.80 -11.45 -11.26
CA PHE A 147 13.49 -11.10 -12.49
C PHE A 147 13.28 -9.64 -12.88
N ALA A 148 14.25 -9.08 -13.58
CA ALA A 148 14.13 -7.76 -14.18
C ALA A 148 13.16 -7.80 -15.37
N LEU A 149 12.18 -6.89 -15.39
CA LEU A 149 11.26 -6.74 -16.50
C LEU A 149 12.02 -6.31 -17.76
N LYS A 150 11.83 -7.06 -18.86
CA LYS A 150 12.48 -6.84 -20.14
C LYS A 150 11.45 -6.67 -21.24
N GLY A 151 11.83 -5.90 -22.27
CA GLY A 151 11.13 -5.85 -23.52
C GLY A 151 11.49 -7.02 -24.45
N PRO A 152 10.87 -7.10 -25.64
CA PRO A 152 11.01 -8.22 -26.56
C PRO A 152 12.43 -8.42 -27.11
N ASN A 153 13.29 -7.39 -27.08
CA ASN A 153 14.70 -7.47 -27.52
C ASN A 153 15.66 -7.58 -26.32
N ALA A 154 15.18 -8.00 -25.16
CA ALA A 154 15.92 -8.12 -23.89
C ALA A 154 16.45 -6.80 -23.28
N GLU A 155 16.01 -5.65 -23.81
CA GLU A 155 16.21 -4.33 -23.19
C GLU A 155 15.44 -4.24 -21.85
N ASP A 156 15.81 -3.31 -20.98
CA ASP A 156 15.00 -3.00 -19.79
C ASP A 156 13.64 -2.44 -20.23
N LEU A 157 12.55 -2.97 -19.67
CA LEU A 157 11.19 -2.54 -20.04
C LEU A 157 11.01 -1.05 -19.70
N PRO A 158 10.73 -0.18 -20.68
CA PRO A 158 10.58 1.26 -20.43
C PRO A 158 9.55 1.56 -19.34
N LEU A 159 9.90 2.48 -18.42
CA LEU A 159 9.00 2.91 -17.34
C LEU A 159 7.75 3.66 -17.83
N SER A 160 7.76 4.12 -19.09
CA SER A 160 6.66 4.79 -19.77
C SER A 160 5.64 3.82 -20.39
N LEU A 161 5.85 2.51 -20.25
CA LEU A 161 4.88 1.51 -20.69
C LEU A 161 3.95 1.13 -19.55
N VAL A 162 2.66 1.07 -19.84
CA VAL A 162 1.63 0.58 -18.94
C VAL A 162 1.65 -0.94 -18.95
N THR A 163 2.10 -1.55 -17.88
CA THR A 163 2.07 -3.01 -17.71
C THR A 163 0.65 -3.51 -17.45
N ARG A 164 0.44 -4.81 -17.64
CA ARG A 164 -0.79 -5.47 -17.22
C ARG A 164 -1.09 -5.21 -15.75
N ASP A 165 -2.36 -5.05 -15.43
CA ASP A 165 -2.88 -5.10 -14.07
C ASP A 165 -2.85 -6.55 -13.56
N LEU A 166 -2.45 -6.78 -12.31
CA LEU A 166 -2.34 -8.08 -11.71
C LEU A 166 -3.39 -8.25 -10.61
N SER A 167 -3.86 -9.47 -10.37
CA SER A 167 -4.80 -9.74 -9.27
C SER A 167 -4.25 -9.33 -7.91
N HIS A 168 -4.94 -8.43 -7.22
CA HIS A 168 -4.55 -7.87 -5.93
C HIS A 168 -5.76 -7.72 -4.98
N GLU A 169 -6.74 -8.61 -5.06
CA GLU A 169 -7.92 -8.60 -4.19
C GLU A 169 -7.62 -9.19 -2.79
N PHE A 170 -8.49 -8.91 -1.83
CA PHE A 170 -8.32 -9.23 -0.40
C PHE A 170 -7.95 -10.68 -0.10
N TYR A 171 -8.70 -11.61 -0.66
CA TYR A 171 -8.45 -13.04 -0.41
C TYR A 171 -7.25 -13.56 -1.20
N GLN A 172 -7.10 -13.13 -2.45
CA GLN A 172 -5.97 -13.50 -3.29
C GLN A 172 -4.64 -13.07 -2.68
N ASN A 173 -4.57 -11.84 -2.13
CA ASN A 173 -3.37 -11.35 -1.47
C ASN A 173 -3.00 -12.19 -0.24
N GLN A 174 -3.98 -12.63 0.56
CA GLN A 174 -3.72 -13.56 1.67
C GLN A 174 -3.22 -14.92 1.19
N MET A 175 -3.81 -15.46 0.12
CA MET A 175 -3.37 -16.71 -0.50
C MET A 175 -1.95 -16.58 -1.07
N GLN A 176 -1.61 -15.44 -1.68
CA GLN A 176 -0.28 -15.11 -2.19
C GLN A 176 0.76 -15.04 -1.06
N ILE A 177 0.43 -14.35 0.04
CA ILE A 177 1.30 -14.17 1.22
C ILE A 177 1.51 -15.50 1.95
N ASN A 178 0.53 -16.41 1.93
CA ASN A 178 0.62 -17.76 2.54
C ASN A 178 1.19 -17.73 3.97
N GLY A 179 0.55 -16.97 4.86
CA GLY A 179 0.96 -16.88 6.27
C GLY A 179 2.31 -16.17 6.53
N GLY A 180 2.82 -15.44 5.55
CA GLY A 180 4.09 -14.69 5.61
C GLY A 180 5.24 -15.35 4.86
N MET A 181 5.03 -16.49 4.20
CA MET A 181 6.07 -17.13 3.38
C MET A 181 6.27 -16.43 2.03
N ASN A 182 5.30 -15.67 1.55
CA ASN A 182 5.30 -14.96 0.27
C ASN A 182 5.66 -15.85 -0.94
N ASP A 183 5.33 -17.12 -0.85
CA ASP A 183 5.76 -18.18 -1.75
C ASP A 183 4.66 -18.68 -2.71
N ARG A 184 3.49 -17.98 -2.77
CA ARG A 184 2.37 -18.36 -3.65
C ARG A 184 1.85 -17.21 -4.51
N PHE A 185 2.64 -16.18 -4.72
CA PHE A 185 2.24 -15.06 -5.58
C PHE A 185 2.00 -15.52 -7.02
N ALA A 186 2.92 -16.29 -7.58
CA ALA A 186 2.78 -16.81 -8.94
C ALA A 186 1.62 -17.79 -9.10
N ALA A 187 1.30 -18.56 -8.05
CA ALA A 187 0.21 -19.55 -8.08
C ALA A 187 -1.20 -18.92 -8.07
N TRP A 188 -1.36 -17.78 -7.38
CA TRP A 188 -2.64 -17.09 -7.20
C TRP A 188 -2.75 -15.77 -7.95
N SER A 189 -1.81 -15.50 -8.87
CA SER A 189 -1.91 -14.38 -9.81
C SER A 189 -2.67 -14.79 -11.07
N ASP A 190 -3.45 -13.88 -11.63
CA ASP A 190 -4.08 -14.02 -12.96
C ASP A 190 -3.07 -13.91 -14.12
N SER A 191 -1.88 -13.39 -13.84
CA SER A 191 -0.80 -13.15 -14.79
C SER A 191 0.43 -14.07 -14.58
N GLY A 192 0.32 -15.09 -13.72
CA GLY A 192 1.35 -16.10 -13.50
C GLY A 192 2.68 -15.50 -13.06
N GLY A 193 3.76 -15.81 -13.78
CA GLY A 193 5.12 -15.40 -13.42
C GLY A 193 5.39 -13.89 -13.45
N LEU A 194 4.55 -13.09 -14.12
CA LEU A 194 4.74 -11.63 -14.19
C LEU A 194 4.82 -10.96 -12.81
N THR A 195 4.10 -11.50 -11.84
CA THR A 195 4.07 -11.00 -10.46
C THR A 195 5.45 -10.90 -9.82
N MET A 196 6.43 -11.70 -10.26
CA MET A 196 7.82 -11.71 -9.73
C MET A 196 8.72 -10.65 -10.39
N GLY A 197 8.18 -9.84 -11.30
CA GLY A 197 8.93 -8.83 -12.06
C GLY A 197 9.24 -7.57 -11.25
N HIS A 198 10.41 -6.97 -11.51
CA HIS A 198 10.81 -5.67 -10.96
C HIS A 198 11.52 -4.81 -11.99
N TYR A 199 11.55 -3.49 -11.76
CA TYR A 199 12.25 -2.55 -12.63
C TYR A 199 13.69 -2.34 -12.16
N ARG A 200 14.65 -3.00 -12.81
CA ARG A 200 16.08 -2.86 -12.49
C ARG A 200 16.59 -1.42 -12.68
N GLN A 201 16.05 -0.70 -13.67
CA GLN A 201 16.43 0.66 -13.99
C GLN A 201 15.91 1.70 -13.00
N SER A 202 15.04 1.36 -12.05
CA SER A 202 14.55 2.29 -11.02
C SER A 202 15.67 3.06 -10.33
N ARG A 203 16.79 2.40 -10.06
CA ARG A 203 17.97 2.97 -9.39
C ARG A 203 18.60 4.19 -10.07
N TYR A 204 18.36 4.41 -11.37
CA TYR A 204 18.89 5.54 -12.13
C TYR A 204 17.83 6.29 -12.93
N ALA A 205 16.63 5.75 -13.07
CA ALA A 205 15.54 6.32 -13.87
C ALA A 205 14.45 6.95 -13.02
N LEU A 206 14.18 6.43 -11.80
CA LEU A 206 13.19 7.00 -10.90
C LEU A 206 13.76 8.18 -10.11
N ARG A 207 13.12 9.34 -10.24
CA ARG A 207 13.46 10.55 -9.45
C ARG A 207 13.07 10.42 -7.98
N LEU A 208 12.13 9.55 -7.64
CA LEU A 208 11.80 9.21 -6.25
C LEU A 208 12.99 8.59 -5.51
N TRP A 209 13.92 7.92 -6.19
CA TRP A 209 15.17 7.47 -5.57
C TRP A 209 16.06 8.64 -5.12
N ASP A 210 16.06 9.75 -5.86
CA ASP A 210 16.80 10.95 -5.46
C ASP A 210 16.16 11.63 -4.25
N ILE A 211 14.84 11.61 -4.15
CA ILE A 211 14.11 12.04 -2.94
C ILE A 211 14.45 11.11 -1.76
N ALA A 212 14.43 9.80 -1.95
CA ALA A 212 14.79 8.83 -0.93
C ALA A 212 16.23 9.00 -0.42
N ARG A 213 17.18 9.34 -1.32
CA ARG A 213 18.58 9.65 -0.92
C ARG A 213 18.71 10.94 -0.12
N GLN A 214 17.78 11.87 -0.24
CA GLN A 214 17.81 13.17 0.44
C GLN A 214 17.05 13.16 1.77
N PHE A 215 16.01 12.34 1.89
CA PHE A 215 15.11 12.27 3.04
C PHE A 215 15.11 10.87 3.66
N VAL A 216 13.97 10.36 4.06
CA VAL A 216 13.85 9.03 4.69
C VAL A 216 13.07 8.09 3.78
N LEU A 217 13.66 6.92 3.52
CA LEU A 217 12.96 5.76 2.97
C LEU A 217 12.64 4.80 4.12
N CYS A 218 11.36 4.42 4.27
CA CYS A 218 10.93 3.39 5.21
C CYS A 218 10.94 2.04 4.48
N ASP A 219 11.84 1.15 4.83
CA ASP A 219 12.01 -0.13 4.12
C ASP A 219 11.19 -1.29 4.72
N ASN A 220 10.52 -1.05 5.85
CA ASN A 220 9.57 -1.97 6.47
C ASN A 220 8.19 -1.32 6.62
N PHE A 221 7.67 -0.76 5.50
CA PHE A 221 6.33 -0.18 5.46
C PHE A 221 5.38 -1.13 4.69
N PHE A 222 4.22 -1.44 5.28
CA PHE A 222 3.27 -2.41 4.77
C PHE A 222 1.92 -1.77 4.44
N GLN A 223 1.22 -2.29 3.43
CA GLN A 223 -0.17 -1.88 3.20
C GLN A 223 -1.04 -2.21 4.42
N GLY A 224 -1.98 -1.34 4.74
CA GLY A 224 -2.75 -1.43 6.00
C GLY A 224 -3.68 -2.63 6.08
N ALA A 225 -4.22 -3.08 4.95
CA ALA A 225 -5.08 -4.23 4.84
C ALA A 225 -4.66 -5.13 3.67
N PHE A 226 -4.99 -6.40 3.72
CA PHE A 226 -4.83 -7.30 2.57
C PHE A 226 -5.63 -6.81 1.37
N GLY A 227 -5.12 -7.07 0.16
CA GLY A 227 -5.83 -6.81 -1.08
C GLY A 227 -5.71 -5.39 -1.59
N GLY A 228 -6.74 -4.92 -2.26
CA GLY A 228 -6.69 -3.84 -3.22
C GLY A 228 -6.97 -2.44 -2.68
N SER A 229 -6.95 -1.51 -3.62
CA SER A 229 -7.01 -0.06 -3.39
C SER A 229 -8.24 0.39 -2.62
N TYR A 230 -9.42 -0.18 -2.93
CA TYR A 230 -10.65 0.18 -2.21
C TYR A 230 -10.49 0.06 -0.70
N LEU A 231 -10.06 -1.10 -0.21
CA LEU A 231 -9.94 -1.35 1.22
C LEU A 231 -8.82 -0.53 1.85
N ASN A 232 -7.69 -0.40 1.17
CA ASN A 232 -6.54 0.36 1.68
C ASN A 232 -6.82 1.87 1.76
N HIS A 233 -7.66 2.44 0.87
CA HIS A 233 -8.15 3.81 1.03
C HIS A 233 -9.07 3.97 2.25
N GLN A 234 -9.98 3.02 2.49
CA GLN A 234 -10.82 3.02 3.69
C GLN A 234 -9.97 2.86 4.96
N TYR A 235 -8.96 2.01 4.89
CA TYR A 235 -8.06 1.76 6.01
C TYR A 235 -7.18 2.98 6.35
N LEU A 236 -6.72 3.73 5.34
CA LEU A 236 -5.97 4.98 5.53
C LEU A 236 -6.78 6.04 6.30
N ILE A 237 -8.09 6.09 6.15
CA ILE A 237 -8.90 7.12 6.79
C ILE A 237 -9.53 6.70 8.11
N SER A 238 -9.69 5.38 8.36
CA SER A 238 -10.43 4.88 9.52
C SER A 238 -9.74 3.75 10.30
N ALA A 239 -8.74 3.10 9.73
CA ALA A 239 -8.18 1.83 10.20
C ALA A 239 -9.27 0.76 10.42
N ALA A 240 -10.35 0.81 9.64
CA ALA A 240 -11.50 -0.06 9.76
C ALA A 240 -12.03 -0.47 8.38
N VAL A 241 -12.73 -1.60 8.35
CA VAL A 241 -13.33 -2.16 7.14
C VAL A 241 -14.79 -1.76 7.07
N PRO A 242 -15.28 -1.23 5.94
CA PRO A 242 -16.68 -0.89 5.76
C PRO A 242 -17.60 -2.11 5.92
N HIS A 243 -18.77 -1.90 6.49
CA HIS A 243 -19.72 -2.97 6.77
C HIS A 243 -21.01 -2.81 5.96
N TYR A 244 -21.48 -3.91 5.39
CA TYR A 244 -22.78 -4.03 4.73
C TYR A 244 -23.73 -4.82 5.65
N PRO A 245 -24.58 -4.18 6.44
CA PRO A 245 -25.47 -4.85 7.38
C PRO A 245 -26.48 -5.73 6.62
N ASN A 246 -26.79 -6.89 7.19
CA ASN A 246 -27.74 -7.86 6.62
C ASN A 246 -27.39 -8.33 5.19
N ALA A 247 -26.12 -8.38 4.84
CA ALA A 247 -25.66 -8.73 3.48
C ALA A 247 -26.28 -10.04 2.96
N ARG A 248 -26.42 -11.06 3.80
CA ARG A 248 -27.00 -12.36 3.42
C ARG A 248 -28.48 -12.28 3.00
N ASN A 249 -29.23 -11.31 3.51
CA ASN A 249 -30.67 -11.12 3.28
C ASN A 249 -30.96 -9.90 2.39
N SER A 250 -29.98 -9.42 1.65
CA SER A 250 -30.07 -8.27 0.77
C SER A 250 -29.65 -8.62 -0.66
N VAL A 251 -29.75 -7.65 -1.57
CA VAL A 251 -29.24 -7.78 -2.94
C VAL A 251 -27.72 -8.03 -2.98
N ALA A 252 -27.00 -7.62 -1.95
CA ALA A 252 -25.54 -7.80 -1.85
C ALA A 252 -25.11 -9.26 -1.60
N LYS A 253 -26.06 -10.17 -1.29
CA LYS A 253 -25.76 -11.60 -1.05
C LYS A 253 -24.95 -12.25 -2.17
N VAL A 254 -25.13 -11.80 -3.40
CA VAL A 254 -24.41 -12.33 -4.58
C VAL A 254 -22.93 -11.90 -4.62
N LYS A 255 -22.50 -11.01 -3.73
CA LYS A 255 -21.12 -10.54 -3.58
C LYS A 255 -20.38 -11.21 -2.43
N ILE A 256 -21.04 -12.09 -1.67
CA ILE A 256 -20.40 -12.79 -0.56
C ILE A 256 -19.41 -13.81 -1.10
N ALA A 257 -18.21 -13.80 -0.53
CA ALA A 257 -17.13 -14.66 -0.94
C ALA A 257 -17.46 -16.16 -0.78
N ASN A 258 -17.14 -16.95 -1.80
CA ASN A 258 -17.22 -18.40 -1.74
C ASN A 258 -15.88 -18.96 -1.24
N LEU A 259 -15.80 -19.22 0.06
CA LEU A 259 -14.60 -19.68 0.72
C LEU A 259 -14.43 -21.21 0.59
N HIS A 260 -13.20 -21.67 0.66
CA HIS A 260 -12.82 -23.08 0.65
C HIS A 260 -13.37 -23.83 1.87
N SER A 261 -13.40 -23.15 3.03
CA SER A 261 -13.83 -23.71 4.32
C SER A 261 -14.72 -22.70 5.07
N ASP A 262 -15.55 -23.20 5.99
CA ASP A 262 -16.31 -22.37 6.94
C ASP A 262 -15.44 -21.90 8.13
N ASP A 263 -14.17 -22.36 8.20
CA ASP A 263 -13.20 -21.90 9.20
C ASP A 263 -12.76 -20.47 8.89
N PRO A 264 -13.04 -19.48 9.77
CA PRO A 264 -12.64 -18.10 9.55
C PRO A 264 -11.12 -17.87 9.56
N SER A 265 -10.33 -18.87 10.02
CA SER A 265 -8.87 -18.84 9.93
C SER A 265 -8.35 -19.32 8.57
N ASP A 266 -9.20 -19.89 7.71
CA ASP A 266 -8.90 -20.28 6.34
C ASP A 266 -9.53 -19.30 5.33
N PRO A 267 -8.85 -18.20 4.98
CA PRO A 267 -9.40 -17.17 4.10
C PRO A 267 -9.33 -17.53 2.61
N ARG A 268 -9.07 -18.80 2.26
CA ARG A 268 -8.91 -19.19 0.86
C ARG A 268 -10.26 -19.22 0.12
N LEU A 269 -10.25 -18.61 -1.07
CA LEU A 269 -11.36 -18.72 -2.00
C LEU A 269 -11.45 -20.13 -2.58
N ARG A 270 -12.67 -20.58 -2.86
CA ARG A 270 -12.92 -21.79 -3.63
C ARG A 270 -12.83 -21.44 -5.12
N PRO A 271 -11.87 -22.03 -5.86
CA PRO A 271 -11.83 -21.85 -7.31
C PRO A 271 -13.08 -22.39 -8.00
N LEU A 272 -13.43 -21.84 -9.14
CA LEU A 272 -14.48 -22.39 -10.00
C LEU A 272 -14.07 -23.78 -10.53
N ALA A 273 -15.04 -24.61 -10.87
CA ALA A 273 -14.83 -26.02 -11.22
C ALA A 273 -13.94 -26.23 -12.47
N ASP A 274 -13.91 -25.25 -13.36
CA ASP A 274 -13.10 -25.25 -14.58
C ASP A 274 -11.72 -24.60 -14.41
N SER A 275 -11.38 -24.17 -13.18
CA SER A 275 -10.04 -23.63 -12.90
C SER A 275 -8.97 -24.70 -13.06
N PRO A 276 -7.85 -24.39 -13.74
CA PRO A 276 -6.70 -25.28 -13.80
C PRO A 276 -6.18 -25.65 -12.39
N ALA A 277 -5.82 -26.93 -12.19
CA ALA A 277 -5.28 -27.41 -10.93
C ALA A 277 -3.91 -26.80 -10.61
N SER A 278 -3.09 -26.59 -11.64
CA SER A 278 -1.75 -25.99 -11.56
C SER A 278 -1.74 -24.58 -12.16
N ALA A 279 -0.91 -23.72 -11.61
CA ALA A 279 -0.62 -22.40 -12.19
C ALA A 279 0.16 -22.49 -13.51
N MET A 280 0.79 -23.65 -13.76
CA MET A 280 1.47 -23.93 -15.03
C MET A 280 0.52 -24.11 -16.21
N ASP A 281 -0.75 -24.44 -15.94
CA ASP A 281 -1.78 -24.70 -16.94
C ASP A 281 -2.73 -23.49 -17.15
N GLY A 282 -2.69 -22.52 -16.26
CA GLY A 282 -3.50 -21.30 -16.36
C GLY A 282 -3.83 -20.65 -15.01
N PRO A 283 -4.39 -19.42 -15.02
CA PRO A 283 -4.82 -18.72 -13.82
C PRO A 283 -6.04 -19.40 -13.20
N ALA A 284 -6.11 -19.40 -11.85
CA ALA A 284 -7.32 -19.80 -11.15
C ALA A 284 -8.43 -18.77 -11.35
N GLN A 285 -9.67 -19.24 -11.49
CA GLN A 285 -10.85 -18.41 -11.63
C GLN A 285 -11.71 -18.46 -10.36
N PHE A 286 -12.27 -17.33 -9.98
CA PHE A 286 -13.07 -17.19 -8.77
C PHE A 286 -14.41 -16.52 -9.07
N GLY A 287 -15.40 -16.84 -8.26
CA GLY A 287 -16.67 -16.10 -8.24
C GLY A 287 -16.53 -14.75 -7.54
N PRO A 288 -17.64 -14.00 -7.39
CA PRO A 288 -17.65 -12.76 -6.62
C PRO A 288 -17.10 -12.96 -5.20
N CYS A 289 -16.32 -11.99 -4.71
CA CYS A 289 -15.64 -12.08 -3.42
C CYS A 289 -15.49 -10.70 -2.74
N ALA A 290 -16.48 -9.81 -2.92
CA ALA A 290 -16.39 -8.44 -2.42
C ALA A 290 -16.83 -8.28 -0.96
N LEU A 291 -17.59 -9.24 -0.42
CA LEU A 291 -18.04 -9.27 0.98
C LEU A 291 -17.51 -10.51 1.70
N THR A 292 -17.10 -10.33 2.94
CA THR A 292 -16.90 -11.46 3.84
C THR A 292 -18.24 -12.11 4.20
N PRO A 293 -18.27 -13.38 4.67
CA PRO A 293 -19.52 -14.03 5.09
C PRO A 293 -20.29 -13.31 6.20
N ASP A 294 -19.61 -12.50 7.01
CA ASP A 294 -20.18 -11.66 8.07
C ASP A 294 -20.43 -10.20 7.63
N GLY A 295 -20.32 -9.90 6.33
CA GLY A 295 -20.81 -8.66 5.73
C GLY A 295 -19.83 -7.49 5.65
N TYR A 296 -18.53 -7.71 5.83
CA TYR A 296 -17.54 -6.65 5.62
C TYR A 296 -17.14 -6.53 4.14
N ALA A 297 -17.11 -5.30 3.65
CA ALA A 297 -16.75 -5.00 2.26
C ALA A 297 -15.23 -4.91 2.10
N VAL A 298 -14.64 -5.96 1.53
CA VAL A 298 -13.18 -6.13 1.42
C VAL A 298 -12.63 -5.86 0.02
N ASN A 299 -13.48 -5.86 -1.01
CA ASN A 299 -13.12 -5.45 -2.37
C ASN A 299 -14.10 -4.38 -2.86
N THR A 300 -13.86 -3.84 -4.04
CA THR A 300 -14.51 -2.61 -4.54
C THR A 300 -16.03 -2.65 -4.52
N PHE A 301 -16.59 -1.66 -3.84
CA PHE A 301 -17.98 -1.24 -3.93
C PHE A 301 -18.07 0.19 -4.46
N ALA A 302 -19.12 0.50 -5.20
CA ALA A 302 -19.46 1.88 -5.53
C ALA A 302 -19.97 2.62 -4.28
N PRO A 303 -19.74 3.94 -4.17
CA PRO A 303 -20.24 4.72 -3.04
C PRO A 303 -21.77 4.89 -3.09
N PRO A 304 -22.39 5.17 -1.94
CA PRO A 304 -23.83 5.47 -1.86
C PRO A 304 -24.18 6.82 -2.46
N TYR A 305 -23.21 7.68 -2.68
CA TYR A 305 -23.38 9.05 -3.14
C TYR A 305 -22.71 9.30 -4.48
N TRP A 306 -23.23 10.26 -5.24
CA TRP A 306 -22.67 10.67 -6.52
C TRP A 306 -21.23 11.23 -6.36
N PRO A 307 -20.27 10.91 -7.28
CA PRO A 307 -20.37 10.03 -8.44
C PRO A 307 -20.38 8.55 -8.03
N THR A 308 -21.19 7.77 -8.72
CA THR A 308 -21.45 6.37 -8.45
C THR A 308 -21.81 5.62 -9.72
N TRP A 309 -21.95 4.28 -9.67
CA TRP A 309 -22.22 3.46 -10.84
C TRP A 309 -23.52 3.83 -11.57
N GLN A 310 -24.60 4.01 -10.84
CA GLN A 310 -25.90 4.42 -11.39
C GLN A 310 -26.54 5.44 -10.46
N ARG A 311 -26.91 6.58 -11.04
CA ARG A 311 -27.58 7.67 -10.34
C ARG A 311 -29.04 7.30 -10.07
N ASP A 312 -29.54 7.64 -8.88
CA ASP A 312 -30.96 7.59 -8.57
C ASP A 312 -31.68 8.76 -9.28
N PRO A 313 -32.60 8.48 -10.22
CA PRO A 313 -33.29 9.54 -10.96
C PRO A 313 -34.19 10.44 -10.08
N GLN A 314 -34.61 9.97 -8.90
CA GLN A 314 -35.40 10.75 -7.96
C GLN A 314 -34.55 11.54 -6.97
N ARG A 315 -33.32 11.08 -6.72
CA ARG A 315 -32.34 11.71 -5.83
C ARG A 315 -30.97 11.74 -6.52
N PRO A 316 -30.72 12.72 -7.38
CA PRO A 316 -29.56 12.71 -8.28
C PRO A 316 -28.19 12.75 -7.57
N ASP A 317 -28.13 13.07 -6.29
CA ASP A 317 -26.92 13.02 -5.49
C ASP A 317 -26.64 11.65 -4.85
N TYR A 318 -27.50 10.66 -5.13
CA TYR A 318 -27.42 9.30 -4.58
C TYR A 318 -27.25 8.25 -5.66
N SER A 319 -26.69 7.12 -5.26
CA SER A 319 -26.77 5.87 -6.01
C SER A 319 -28.21 5.40 -6.10
N LYS A 320 -28.54 4.79 -7.24
CA LYS A 320 -29.79 4.03 -7.38
C LYS A 320 -29.86 2.96 -6.27
N PRO A 321 -30.97 2.87 -5.51
CA PRO A 321 -31.12 1.86 -4.48
C PRO A 321 -31.15 0.43 -5.07
N ASP A 322 -30.94 -0.56 -4.22
CA ASP A 322 -31.03 -2.00 -4.54
C ASP A 322 -30.01 -2.53 -5.57
N LEU A 323 -28.88 -1.87 -5.70
CA LEU A 323 -27.76 -2.38 -6.49
C LEU A 323 -26.82 -3.23 -5.63
N PRO A 324 -26.46 -4.45 -6.08
CA PRO A 324 -25.68 -5.39 -5.27
C PRO A 324 -24.21 -5.00 -5.06
N PHE A 325 -23.73 -3.98 -5.73
CA PHE A 325 -22.33 -3.50 -5.70
C PHE A 325 -22.22 -2.05 -5.19
N VAL A 326 -23.27 -1.50 -4.63
CA VAL A 326 -23.27 -0.18 -3.98
C VAL A 326 -23.26 -0.37 -2.46
N LEU A 327 -22.28 0.28 -1.80
CA LEU A 327 -22.17 0.23 -0.36
C LEU A 327 -23.21 1.13 0.30
N VAL A 328 -23.74 0.70 1.44
CA VAL A 328 -24.59 1.56 2.26
C VAL A 328 -23.75 2.67 2.91
N PRO A 329 -24.33 3.85 3.22
CA PRO A 329 -23.62 4.94 3.90
C PRO A 329 -22.97 4.49 5.20
N GLN A 330 -21.66 4.66 5.32
CA GLN A 330 -20.89 4.28 6.50
C GLN A 330 -21.01 5.33 7.60
N SER A 331 -20.89 4.89 8.86
CA SER A 331 -21.04 5.76 10.04
C SER A 331 -20.01 5.50 11.14
N HIS A 332 -19.08 4.55 10.93
CA HIS A 332 -17.97 4.37 11.86
C HIS A 332 -17.03 5.58 11.82
N GLU A 333 -16.33 5.81 12.94
CA GLU A 333 -15.50 6.99 13.10
C GLU A 333 -14.25 6.92 12.19
N HIS A 334 -13.95 8.03 11.54
CA HIS A 334 -12.75 8.21 10.73
C HIS A 334 -11.89 9.36 11.26
N ILE A 335 -10.68 9.51 10.75
CA ILE A 335 -9.73 10.53 11.23
C ILE A 335 -10.28 11.95 11.08
N GLY A 336 -11.09 12.22 10.06
CA GLY A 336 -11.74 13.51 9.86
C GLY A 336 -12.69 13.90 10.99
N ASP A 337 -13.37 12.93 11.62
CA ASP A 337 -14.23 13.18 12.77
C ASP A 337 -13.41 13.58 13.98
N LYS A 338 -12.28 12.87 14.23
CA LYS A 338 -11.35 13.23 15.33
C LYS A 338 -10.79 14.63 15.17
N LEU A 339 -10.36 14.99 13.95
CA LEU A 339 -9.84 16.30 13.62
C LEU A 339 -10.91 17.39 13.80
N SER A 340 -12.12 17.16 13.27
CA SER A 340 -13.25 18.09 13.36
C SER A 340 -13.68 18.35 14.80
N LYS A 341 -13.71 17.34 15.68
CA LYS A 341 -13.99 17.48 17.12
C LYS A 341 -12.98 18.41 17.84
N ARG A 342 -11.77 18.53 17.32
CA ARG A 342 -10.71 19.42 17.86
C ARG A 342 -10.57 20.71 17.08
N ASN A 343 -11.50 21.04 16.17
CA ASN A 343 -11.46 22.19 15.26
C ASN A 343 -10.19 22.26 14.42
N ILE A 344 -9.60 21.13 14.06
CA ILE A 344 -8.46 21.03 13.16
C ILE A 344 -8.97 20.87 11.74
N ASP A 345 -8.49 21.75 10.84
CA ASP A 345 -8.93 21.73 9.45
C ASP A 345 -8.26 20.57 8.69
N TRP A 346 -9.05 19.91 7.83
CA TRP A 346 -8.58 18.78 7.03
C TRP A 346 -9.34 18.70 5.70
N ALA A 347 -8.72 18.08 4.70
CA ALA A 347 -9.39 17.77 3.44
C ALA A 347 -8.72 16.59 2.71
N TRP A 348 -9.48 15.95 1.85
CA TRP A 348 -9.02 15.02 0.85
C TRP A 348 -9.13 15.65 -0.53
N TYR A 349 -8.00 15.80 -1.22
CA TYR A 349 -7.92 16.27 -2.59
C TYR A 349 -7.80 15.08 -3.52
N ALA A 350 -8.86 14.80 -4.30
CA ALA A 350 -8.84 13.74 -5.29
C ALA A 350 -8.62 14.32 -6.69
N GLY A 351 -7.59 13.87 -7.37
CA GLY A 351 -7.29 14.29 -8.75
C GLY A 351 -8.43 13.93 -9.70
N GLY A 352 -8.92 14.91 -10.44
CA GLY A 352 -10.02 14.76 -11.39
C GLY A 352 -11.40 14.62 -10.75
N TRP A 353 -11.58 14.97 -9.49
CA TRP A 353 -12.88 14.91 -8.82
C TRP A 353 -13.93 15.78 -9.49
N GLN A 354 -13.65 17.06 -9.75
CA GLN A 354 -14.61 17.95 -10.42
C GLN A 354 -14.90 17.52 -11.85
N ALA A 355 -13.86 17.16 -12.62
CA ALA A 355 -14.03 16.64 -13.98
C ALA A 355 -14.95 15.41 -14.00
N THR A 356 -14.82 14.52 -13.02
CA THR A 356 -15.70 13.35 -12.87
C THR A 356 -17.13 13.76 -12.54
N LEU A 357 -17.35 14.72 -11.66
CA LEU A 357 -18.69 15.23 -11.35
C LEU A 357 -19.38 15.83 -12.59
N ASP A 358 -18.64 16.59 -13.39
CA ASP A 358 -19.13 17.29 -14.57
C ASP A 358 -19.48 16.33 -15.73
N GLU A 359 -18.57 15.37 -16.03
CA GLU A 359 -18.78 14.43 -17.14
C GLU A 359 -19.81 13.34 -16.84
N PHE A 360 -19.90 12.87 -15.59
CA PHE A 360 -20.92 11.91 -15.20
C PHE A 360 -22.34 12.45 -15.35
N SER A 361 -22.52 13.75 -15.45
CA SER A 361 -23.83 14.36 -15.65
C SER A 361 -24.56 13.91 -16.93
N GLY A 362 -23.84 13.30 -17.89
CA GLY A 362 -24.39 12.98 -19.21
C GLY A 362 -24.47 11.52 -19.63
N SER A 363 -23.53 10.64 -19.28
CA SER A 363 -23.43 9.31 -19.92
C SER A 363 -23.39 8.10 -18.98
N GLY A 364 -23.22 8.28 -17.69
CA GLY A 364 -23.13 7.17 -16.73
C GLY A 364 -21.83 6.34 -16.80
N ALA A 365 -20.90 6.67 -17.70
CA ALA A 365 -19.60 6.00 -17.81
C ALA A 365 -18.50 6.82 -17.12
N ILE A 366 -17.58 6.16 -16.41
CA ILE A 366 -16.40 6.82 -15.84
C ILE A 366 -15.54 7.36 -17.00
N PRO A 367 -15.15 8.65 -16.97
CA PRO A 367 -14.28 9.22 -17.99
C PRO A 367 -12.96 8.46 -18.08
N LYS A 368 -12.48 8.19 -19.29
CA LYS A 368 -11.16 7.54 -19.49
C LYS A 368 -10.00 8.39 -18.99
N ILE A 369 -10.14 9.68 -18.98
CA ILE A 369 -9.22 10.67 -18.42
C ILE A 369 -10.10 11.62 -17.59
N PRO A 370 -9.78 11.80 -16.32
CA PRO A 370 -8.55 11.48 -15.55
C PRO A 370 -8.47 10.07 -15.01
N ASN A 371 -9.29 9.13 -15.44
CA ASN A 371 -9.34 7.76 -14.95
C ASN A 371 -9.61 7.66 -13.44
N PHE A 372 -10.63 8.37 -13.01
CA PHE A 372 -11.06 8.42 -11.61
C PHE A 372 -11.70 7.09 -11.20
N GLN A 373 -11.26 6.53 -10.07
CA GLN A 373 -11.89 5.38 -9.43
C GLN A 373 -12.69 5.84 -8.19
N TYR A 374 -13.80 5.17 -7.87
CA TYR A 374 -14.67 5.59 -6.75
C TYR A 374 -13.92 5.74 -5.43
N HIS A 375 -13.01 4.83 -5.12
CA HIS A 375 -12.22 4.84 -3.89
C HIS A 375 -11.17 5.96 -3.83
N HIS A 376 -10.89 6.66 -4.95
CA HIS A 376 -10.03 7.84 -4.93
C HIS A 376 -10.60 8.98 -4.08
N GLN A 377 -11.89 8.91 -3.72
CA GLN A 377 -12.53 9.79 -2.75
C GLN A 377 -13.18 8.95 -1.63
N PRO A 378 -12.38 8.42 -0.66
CA PRO A 378 -12.88 7.46 0.32
C PRO A 378 -13.94 8.03 1.26
N PHE A 379 -13.92 9.33 1.52
CA PHE A 379 -14.93 9.97 2.35
C PHE A 379 -16.31 10.06 1.68
N ASN A 380 -16.41 9.81 0.37
CA ASN A 380 -17.69 9.73 -0.34
C ASN A 380 -18.56 8.53 0.08
N TYR A 381 -18.05 7.66 0.94
CA TYR A 381 -18.78 6.53 1.50
C TYR A 381 -19.45 6.84 2.85
N PHE A 382 -19.17 8.00 3.46
CA PHE A 382 -19.58 8.32 4.83
C PHE A 382 -20.74 9.31 4.91
N ARG A 383 -21.64 9.10 5.89
CA ARG A 383 -22.84 9.94 6.11
C ARG A 383 -22.48 11.40 6.37
N GLN A 384 -21.42 11.64 7.15
CA GLN A 384 -21.00 12.97 7.52
C GLN A 384 -20.56 13.85 6.33
N GLN A 385 -20.19 13.20 5.23
CA GLN A 385 -19.83 13.84 3.95
C GLN A 385 -20.87 13.58 2.86
N GLY A 386 -22.06 13.10 3.23
CA GLY A 386 -23.18 12.90 2.33
C GLY A 386 -23.80 14.22 1.83
N PRO A 387 -24.71 14.14 0.84
CA PRO A 387 -25.40 15.30 0.25
C PRO A 387 -26.22 16.09 1.26
N GLU A 388 -26.63 15.48 2.39
CA GLU A 388 -27.34 16.15 3.48
C GLU A 388 -26.45 17.18 4.22
N HIS A 389 -25.14 17.11 4.04
CA HIS A 389 -24.17 18.01 4.65
C HIS A 389 -23.31 18.75 3.59
N PRO A 390 -23.94 19.53 2.68
CA PRO A 390 -23.26 20.08 1.50
C PRO A 390 -22.06 20.97 1.85
N GLY A 391 -22.13 21.69 2.97
CA GLY A 391 -21.02 22.53 3.45
C GLY A 391 -19.79 21.70 3.87
N GLU A 392 -19.98 20.64 4.65
CA GLU A 392 -18.88 19.72 5.03
C GLU A 392 -18.37 18.96 3.82
N ARG A 393 -19.27 18.47 2.97
CA ARG A 393 -18.88 17.80 1.71
C ARG A 393 -17.95 18.66 0.87
N ALA A 394 -18.35 19.91 0.56
CA ALA A 394 -17.54 20.83 -0.25
C ALA A 394 -16.22 21.24 0.43
N ARG A 395 -16.22 21.32 1.76
CA ARG A 395 -15.03 21.67 2.54
C ARG A 395 -14.01 20.54 2.59
N ARG A 396 -14.46 19.27 2.67
CA ARG A 396 -13.62 18.09 2.92
C ARG A 396 -13.27 17.29 1.66
N LEU A 397 -14.22 17.15 0.73
CA LEU A 397 -14.05 16.43 -0.52
C LEU A 397 -13.68 17.43 -1.61
N ARG A 398 -12.38 17.72 -1.71
CA ARG A 398 -11.87 18.73 -2.63
C ARG A 398 -11.42 18.13 -3.95
N ASP A 399 -11.58 18.91 -5.00
CA ASP A 399 -10.92 18.59 -6.26
C ASP A 399 -9.40 18.76 -6.12
N GLY A 400 -8.65 17.72 -6.50
CA GLY A 400 -7.20 17.77 -6.62
C GLY A 400 -6.73 18.44 -7.91
N GLY A 401 -7.64 18.58 -8.86
CA GLY A 401 -7.34 19.13 -10.19
C GLY A 401 -6.71 18.12 -11.15
N LEU A 402 -6.13 18.61 -12.23
CA LEU A 402 -5.56 17.81 -13.32
C LEU A 402 -4.11 18.23 -13.62
N GLY A 403 -3.27 17.26 -13.97
CA GLY A 403 -1.89 17.47 -14.44
C GLY A 403 -0.95 18.07 -13.39
N ASP A 404 0.11 18.71 -13.91
CA ASP A 404 1.24 19.22 -13.12
C ASP A 404 1.27 20.76 -13.00
N ASP A 405 0.31 21.46 -13.64
CA ASP A 405 0.25 22.92 -13.65
C ASP A 405 -0.65 23.42 -12.49
N PRO A 406 -0.17 24.35 -11.64
CA PRO A 406 -0.98 24.93 -10.57
C PRO A 406 -2.26 25.64 -11.06
N SER A 407 -2.35 26.04 -12.32
CA SER A 407 -3.57 26.62 -12.89
C SER A 407 -4.70 25.60 -13.09
N THR A 408 -4.36 24.33 -13.21
CA THR A 408 -5.30 23.20 -13.40
C THR A 408 -5.28 22.21 -12.23
N ASN A 409 -4.21 22.20 -11.44
CA ASN A 409 -4.08 21.37 -10.26
C ASN A 409 -4.37 22.19 -9.01
N ARG A 410 -5.56 22.02 -8.44
CA ARG A 410 -6.01 22.78 -7.27
C ARG A 410 -5.19 22.50 -6.02
N PHE A 411 -4.73 21.26 -5.80
CA PHE A 411 -3.88 20.94 -4.68
C PHE A 411 -2.55 21.71 -4.74
N PHE A 412 -1.95 21.82 -5.94
CA PHE A 412 -0.72 22.59 -6.14
C PHE A 412 -0.96 24.10 -5.94
N ALA A 413 -2.07 24.62 -6.42
CA ALA A 413 -2.44 26.02 -6.21
C ALA A 413 -2.60 26.35 -4.71
N ASP A 414 -3.33 25.52 -3.97
CA ASP A 414 -3.53 25.70 -2.53
C ASP A 414 -2.20 25.56 -1.74
N ALA A 415 -1.30 24.64 -2.15
CA ALA A 415 0.02 24.48 -1.56
C ALA A 415 0.89 25.73 -1.73
N LEU A 416 1.01 26.25 -2.96
CA LEU A 416 1.81 27.45 -3.25
C LEU A 416 1.24 28.71 -2.59
N ALA A 417 -0.07 28.77 -2.42
CA ALA A 417 -0.74 29.87 -1.72
C ALA A 417 -0.68 29.76 -0.18
N GLY A 418 -0.10 28.68 0.38
CA GLY A 418 -0.09 28.44 1.83
C GLY A 418 -1.48 28.18 2.42
N LYS A 419 -2.39 27.59 1.66
CA LYS A 419 -3.81 27.36 2.01
C LYS A 419 -4.17 25.90 2.26
N LEU A 420 -3.18 25.02 2.38
CA LEU A 420 -3.46 23.64 2.71
C LEU A 420 -4.03 23.53 4.13
N PRO A 421 -5.08 22.70 4.36
CA PRO A 421 -5.52 22.32 5.70
C PRO A 421 -4.40 21.70 6.53
N SER A 422 -4.55 21.73 7.85
CA SER A 422 -3.58 21.14 8.79
C SER A 422 -3.31 19.65 8.52
N VAL A 423 -4.33 18.91 8.03
CA VAL A 423 -4.17 17.55 7.51
C VAL A 423 -4.74 17.50 6.11
N SER A 424 -3.88 17.20 5.15
CA SER A 424 -4.23 17.19 3.73
C SER A 424 -3.83 15.84 3.11
N PHE A 425 -4.80 15.16 2.53
CA PHE A 425 -4.56 13.97 1.72
C PHE A 425 -4.62 14.38 0.24
N TYR A 426 -3.69 13.90 -0.54
CA TYR A 426 -3.68 14.11 -1.99
C TYR A 426 -3.63 12.77 -2.71
N LYS A 427 -4.66 12.49 -3.47
CA LYS A 427 -4.72 11.37 -4.40
C LYS A 427 -4.48 11.90 -5.81
N PRO A 428 -3.36 11.57 -6.47
CA PRO A 428 -3.12 11.94 -7.86
C PRO A 428 -4.24 11.43 -8.78
N GLN A 429 -4.50 12.11 -9.89
CA GLN A 429 -5.41 11.58 -10.91
C GLN A 429 -4.93 10.21 -11.44
N GLY A 430 -5.86 9.37 -11.89
CA GLY A 430 -5.61 7.97 -12.19
C GLY A 430 -4.44 7.71 -13.13
N ASN A 431 -4.31 8.45 -14.22
CA ASN A 431 -3.21 8.28 -15.18
C ASN A 431 -1.85 8.85 -14.72
N LEU A 432 -1.75 9.39 -13.49
CA LEU A 432 -0.52 9.93 -12.87
C LEU A 432 -0.21 9.30 -11.50
N ASN A 433 -0.78 8.13 -11.20
CA ASN A 433 -0.69 7.49 -9.88
C ASN A 433 0.17 6.22 -9.84
N MET A 434 0.75 5.77 -10.96
CA MET A 434 1.57 4.55 -11.16
C MET A 434 0.78 3.24 -11.27
N HIS A 435 -0.55 3.21 -11.22
CA HIS A 435 -1.33 1.98 -11.26
C HIS A 435 -1.07 1.17 -12.53
N ALA A 436 -0.61 -0.07 -12.38
CA ALA A 436 -0.54 -1.00 -13.51
C ALA A 436 -1.93 -1.16 -14.14
N GLY A 437 -1.99 -1.38 -15.46
CA GLY A 437 -3.24 -1.51 -16.19
C GLY A 437 -3.77 -0.21 -16.81
N TYR A 438 -3.42 0.99 -16.28
CA TYR A 438 -3.88 2.24 -16.89
C TYR A 438 -2.93 3.44 -16.70
N ALA A 439 -1.92 3.35 -15.86
CA ALA A 439 -0.92 4.38 -15.64
C ALA A 439 0.50 3.81 -15.75
N ASP A 440 1.42 4.60 -16.27
CA ASP A 440 2.82 4.23 -16.34
C ASP A 440 3.62 4.76 -15.14
N VAL A 441 4.74 4.08 -14.83
CA VAL A 441 5.59 4.42 -13.69
C VAL A 441 6.27 5.77 -13.89
N ALA A 442 6.71 6.10 -15.12
CA ALA A 442 7.44 7.33 -15.40
C ALA A 442 6.57 8.59 -15.24
N ALA A 443 5.31 8.55 -15.69
CA ALA A 443 4.37 9.65 -15.51
C ALA A 443 4.05 9.86 -14.02
N GLY A 444 3.79 8.79 -13.28
CA GLY A 444 3.55 8.85 -11.85
C GLY A 444 4.76 9.37 -11.07
N ASP A 445 5.97 8.88 -11.36
CA ASP A 445 7.20 9.36 -10.72
C ASP A 445 7.42 10.87 -10.93
N ARG A 446 7.26 11.35 -12.17
CA ARG A 446 7.36 12.79 -12.47
C ARG A 446 6.34 13.61 -11.69
N HIS A 447 5.09 13.14 -11.65
CA HIS A 447 4.01 13.82 -10.94
C HIS A 447 4.25 13.87 -9.43
N LEU A 448 4.63 12.74 -8.80
CA LEU A 448 4.91 12.68 -7.37
C LEU A 448 6.09 13.59 -7.00
N VAL A 449 7.16 13.59 -7.78
CA VAL A 449 8.31 14.48 -7.54
C VAL A 449 7.91 15.95 -7.75
N ARG A 450 7.05 16.25 -8.74
CA ARG A 450 6.50 17.60 -8.92
C ARG A 450 5.67 18.03 -7.72
N ALA A 451 4.82 17.16 -7.18
CA ALA A 451 4.04 17.42 -5.98
C ALA A 451 4.94 17.69 -4.76
N ILE A 452 5.97 16.87 -4.55
CA ILE A 452 6.96 17.06 -3.47
C ILE A 452 7.63 18.45 -3.58
N LYS A 453 8.11 18.82 -4.77
CA LYS A 453 8.75 20.11 -5.00
C LYS A 453 7.78 21.27 -4.77
N THR A 454 6.54 21.16 -5.24
CA THR A 454 5.51 22.17 -4.99
C THR A 454 5.26 22.37 -3.50
N LEU A 455 5.28 21.30 -2.71
CA LEU A 455 5.15 21.39 -1.25
C LEU A 455 6.39 21.99 -0.59
N GLN A 456 7.60 21.72 -1.11
CA GLN A 456 8.83 22.34 -0.64
C GLN A 456 8.85 23.87 -0.91
N ASP A 457 8.21 24.31 -1.99
CA ASP A 457 8.06 25.73 -2.34
C ASP A 457 6.89 26.41 -1.59
N SER A 458 6.10 25.66 -0.82
CA SER A 458 4.97 26.19 -0.04
C SER A 458 5.43 27.06 1.14
N PRO A 459 4.75 28.18 1.44
CA PRO A 459 4.96 28.92 2.69
C PRO A 459 4.80 28.08 3.97
N GLN A 460 4.08 26.93 3.89
CA GLN A 460 3.85 26.03 5.01
C GLN A 460 4.98 25.00 5.19
N TRP A 461 5.96 24.92 4.27
CA TRP A 461 7.00 23.90 4.26
C TRP A 461 7.75 23.76 5.59
N ASN A 462 8.13 24.88 6.20
CA ASN A 462 8.92 24.90 7.44
C ASN A 462 8.24 24.25 8.65
N ASN A 463 6.94 23.95 8.56
CA ASN A 463 6.17 23.28 9.61
C ASN A 463 5.46 22.01 9.10
N MET A 464 5.95 21.43 7.99
CA MET A 464 5.29 20.31 7.30
C MET A 464 5.99 18.99 7.51
N VAL A 465 5.19 17.93 7.68
CA VAL A 465 5.61 16.54 7.47
C VAL A 465 4.81 15.99 6.30
N LEU A 466 5.51 15.54 5.26
CA LEU A 466 4.96 14.93 4.08
C LEU A 466 5.28 13.43 4.09
N ILE A 467 4.25 12.60 3.91
CA ILE A 467 4.36 11.17 3.68
C ILE A 467 3.98 10.88 2.23
N VAL A 468 4.83 10.17 1.50
CA VAL A 468 4.57 9.74 0.12
C VAL A 468 4.60 8.22 0.10
N THR A 469 3.50 7.60 -0.26
CA THR A 469 3.39 6.14 -0.33
C THR A 469 2.39 5.73 -1.42
N VAL A 470 2.32 4.43 -1.67
CA VAL A 470 1.25 3.82 -2.47
C VAL A 470 0.22 3.17 -1.54
N ASP A 471 -0.92 2.80 -2.07
CA ASP A 471 -2.00 2.20 -1.29
C ASP A 471 -1.77 0.69 -1.02
N GLU A 472 -1.27 -0.05 -2.03
CA GLU A 472 -1.04 -1.49 -1.91
C GLU A 472 -0.05 -1.99 -2.99
N ASN A 473 0.21 -3.30 -3.02
CA ASN A 473 1.27 -3.89 -3.84
C ASN A 473 0.92 -4.12 -5.32
N GLY A 474 -0.34 -3.97 -5.75
CA GLY A 474 -0.77 -4.20 -7.14
C GLY A 474 -0.56 -5.62 -7.65
N GLY A 475 -0.59 -6.62 -6.77
CA GLY A 475 -0.27 -8.00 -7.12
C GLY A 475 1.22 -8.29 -7.36
N TRP A 476 2.09 -7.29 -7.29
CA TRP A 476 3.54 -7.46 -7.40
C TRP A 476 4.12 -8.06 -6.11
N TRP A 477 4.96 -9.05 -6.29
CA TRP A 477 5.60 -9.77 -5.19
C TRP A 477 6.57 -8.90 -4.38
N ASP A 478 6.61 -9.17 -3.09
CA ASP A 478 7.64 -8.70 -2.18
C ASP A 478 8.15 -9.84 -1.30
N HIS A 479 9.44 -9.83 -0.95
CA HIS A 479 10.04 -10.92 -0.17
C HIS A 479 9.89 -10.76 1.33
N VAL A 480 9.66 -9.55 1.83
CA VAL A 480 9.55 -9.31 3.27
C VAL A 480 8.17 -9.69 3.76
N ALA A 481 8.14 -10.61 4.72
CA ALA A 481 6.91 -11.06 5.33
C ALA A 481 6.21 -9.92 6.08
N PRO A 482 4.90 -9.71 5.87
CA PRO A 482 4.17 -8.76 6.69
C PRO A 482 4.09 -9.23 8.14
N PRO A 483 4.09 -8.29 9.11
CA PRO A 483 3.83 -8.63 10.50
C PRO A 483 2.42 -9.22 10.66
N LYS A 484 2.23 -10.07 11.65
CA LYS A 484 0.94 -10.71 11.92
C LYS A 484 0.04 -9.76 12.73
N GLY A 485 -0.81 -9.03 12.06
CA GLY A 485 -1.79 -8.14 12.67
C GLY A 485 -3.13 -8.79 12.99
N ASP A 486 -4.21 -8.11 12.66
CA ASP A 486 -5.58 -8.62 12.78
C ASP A 486 -6.02 -9.40 11.52
N ARG A 487 -7.32 -9.73 11.41
CA ARG A 487 -7.86 -10.46 10.24
C ARG A 487 -7.82 -9.65 8.93
N TRP A 488 -7.57 -8.36 9.01
CA TRP A 488 -7.59 -7.44 7.87
C TRP A 488 -6.21 -7.17 7.28
N GLY A 489 -5.15 -7.41 8.04
CA GLY A 489 -3.77 -7.14 7.61
C GLY A 489 -2.78 -7.09 8.78
N PRO A 490 -1.61 -6.49 8.53
CA PRO A 490 -1.14 -5.84 7.30
C PRO A 490 -0.95 -6.79 6.11
N GLY A 491 -0.99 -6.22 4.91
CA GLY A 491 -0.66 -6.94 3.69
C GLY A 491 0.79 -6.76 3.26
N SER A 492 1.07 -6.86 1.96
CA SER A 492 2.41 -6.84 1.38
C SER A 492 3.18 -5.55 1.68
N ARG A 493 4.52 -5.63 1.63
CA ARG A 493 5.40 -4.47 1.78
C ARG A 493 5.31 -3.53 0.58
N ILE A 494 5.20 -2.23 0.85
CA ILE A 494 5.08 -1.14 -0.12
C ILE A 494 6.09 -0.02 0.18
N PRO A 495 6.48 0.81 -0.80
CA PRO A 495 7.40 1.92 -0.56
C PRO A 495 6.74 3.07 0.18
N ALA A 496 7.46 3.68 1.14
CA ALA A 496 7.04 4.92 1.79
C ALA A 496 8.24 5.84 2.05
N LEU A 497 8.04 7.14 1.80
CA LEU A 497 9.02 8.18 2.08
C LEU A 497 8.47 9.18 3.10
N VAL A 498 9.32 9.62 4.02
CA VAL A 498 9.03 10.75 4.91
C VAL A 498 9.90 11.92 4.50
N VAL A 499 9.26 12.99 4.02
CA VAL A 499 9.88 14.18 3.44
C VAL A 499 9.51 15.39 4.30
N SER A 500 10.48 16.00 4.96
CA SER A 500 10.23 17.08 5.92
C SER A 500 11.51 17.86 6.18
N PRO A 501 11.43 19.14 6.57
CA PRO A 501 12.57 19.83 7.17
C PRO A 501 13.13 19.12 8.40
N PHE A 502 12.28 18.33 9.10
CA PHE A 502 12.60 17.57 10.31
C PHE A 502 13.00 16.11 10.01
N ALA A 503 13.00 15.68 8.76
CA ALA A 503 13.36 14.30 8.42
C ALA A 503 14.84 14.02 8.71
N ARG A 504 15.15 12.80 9.13
CA ARG A 504 16.55 12.29 9.20
C ARG A 504 17.07 12.13 7.79
N LYS A 505 17.84 13.09 7.33
CA LYS A 505 18.27 13.17 5.93
C LYS A 505 19.17 11.99 5.52
N GLY A 506 18.86 11.42 4.34
CA GLY A 506 19.63 10.36 3.73
C GLY A 506 19.63 9.05 4.52
N THR A 507 18.53 8.74 5.22
CA THR A 507 18.43 7.57 6.10
C THR A 507 17.41 6.56 5.56
N VAL A 508 17.73 5.28 5.68
CA VAL A 508 16.74 4.19 5.57
C VAL A 508 16.25 3.88 6.99
N ASP A 509 14.94 3.97 7.21
CA ASP A 509 14.31 3.68 8.50
C ASP A 509 13.73 2.26 8.48
N HIS A 510 14.28 1.38 9.32
CA HIS A 510 13.93 -0.04 9.43
C HIS A 510 12.78 -0.31 10.41
N THR A 511 12.18 0.74 10.98
CA THR A 511 11.03 0.58 11.86
C THR A 511 9.86 0.00 11.09
N VAL A 512 9.14 -0.94 11.72
CA VAL A 512 7.97 -1.58 11.13
C VAL A 512 6.77 -0.63 11.18
N TYR A 513 6.25 -0.29 10.02
CA TYR A 513 5.11 0.60 9.81
C TYR A 513 4.05 -0.06 8.93
N ASP A 514 2.84 0.46 8.99
CA ASP A 514 1.80 0.21 8.00
C ASP A 514 1.07 1.50 7.62
N THR A 515 0.13 1.42 6.68
CA THR A 515 -0.69 2.57 6.28
C THR A 515 -1.33 3.27 7.49
N ALA A 516 -1.74 2.52 8.53
CA ALA A 516 -2.32 3.07 9.75
C ALA A 516 -1.30 3.80 10.64
N SER A 517 0.02 3.63 10.40
CA SER A 517 1.07 4.44 11.05
C SER A 517 0.94 5.93 10.72
N ILE A 518 0.37 6.26 9.57
CA ILE A 518 0.03 7.64 9.18
C ILE A 518 -1.01 8.23 10.13
N LEU A 519 -2.04 7.45 10.46
CA LEU A 519 -3.06 7.86 11.43
C LEU A 519 -2.48 8.03 12.84
N ARG A 520 -1.52 7.17 13.23
CA ARG A 520 -0.80 7.29 14.51
C ARG A 520 -0.02 8.59 14.59
N LEU A 521 0.68 8.96 13.50
CA LEU A 521 1.38 10.25 13.42
C LEU A 521 0.40 11.41 13.58
N VAL A 522 -0.70 11.43 12.82
CA VAL A 522 -1.73 12.48 12.89
C VAL A 522 -2.32 12.57 14.29
N THR A 523 -2.68 11.46 14.93
CA THR A 523 -3.23 11.47 16.30
C THR A 523 -2.24 12.05 17.29
N ARG A 524 -0.95 11.76 17.13
CA ARG A 524 0.11 12.23 18.02
C ARG A 524 0.43 13.72 17.83
N VAL A 525 0.53 14.16 16.58
CA VAL A 525 0.78 15.59 16.23
C VAL A 525 -0.33 16.48 16.77
N PHE A 526 -1.59 16.09 16.63
CA PHE A 526 -2.75 16.90 16.96
C PHE A 526 -3.41 16.54 18.30
N ASP A 527 -2.78 15.71 19.11
CA ASP A 527 -3.29 15.28 20.42
C ASP A 527 -4.71 14.73 20.37
N LEU A 528 -4.93 13.79 19.44
CA LEU A 528 -6.22 13.14 19.26
C LEU A 528 -6.27 11.79 20.00
N GLU A 529 -7.46 11.35 20.32
CA GLU A 529 -7.67 9.97 20.73
C GLU A 529 -7.46 9.02 19.55
N LYS A 530 -6.85 7.85 19.81
CA LYS A 530 -6.71 6.81 18.79
C LYS A 530 -8.08 6.36 18.28
N LEU A 531 -8.17 6.13 16.97
CA LEU A 531 -9.29 5.43 16.36
C LEU A 531 -9.40 4.00 16.90
N ASP A 532 -10.61 3.47 16.97
CA ASP A 532 -10.83 2.12 17.52
C ASP A 532 -10.13 1.05 16.67
N GLY A 533 -10.06 1.21 15.36
CA GLY A 533 -9.31 0.29 14.50
C GLY A 533 -7.82 0.22 14.82
N LEU A 534 -7.20 1.35 15.25
CA LEU A 534 -5.81 1.35 15.72
C LEU A 534 -5.64 0.56 17.02
N LYS A 535 -6.60 0.69 17.95
CA LYS A 535 -6.59 -0.06 19.22
C LYS A 535 -6.73 -1.57 18.95
N LEU A 536 -7.69 -1.96 18.10
CA LEU A 536 -7.90 -3.35 17.72
C LEU A 536 -6.66 -3.97 17.05
N ARG A 537 -5.97 -3.21 16.19
CA ARG A 537 -4.70 -3.66 15.59
C ARG A 537 -3.62 -3.86 16.67
N ASP A 538 -3.48 -2.91 17.60
CA ASP A 538 -2.52 -3.02 18.72
C ASP A 538 -2.81 -4.24 19.58
N GLU A 539 -4.07 -4.49 19.94
CA GLU A 539 -4.51 -5.65 20.69
C GLU A 539 -4.22 -6.97 19.97
N ALA A 540 -4.51 -7.03 18.66
CA ALA A 540 -4.25 -8.21 17.86
C ALA A 540 -2.76 -8.54 17.74
N MET A 541 -1.90 -7.52 17.65
CA MET A 541 -0.45 -7.68 17.63
C MET A 541 0.09 -8.11 19.00
N ALA A 542 -0.38 -7.47 20.08
CA ALA A 542 0.00 -7.82 21.45
C ALA A 542 -0.39 -9.27 21.79
N ALA A 543 -1.55 -9.75 21.34
CA ALA A 543 -1.98 -11.14 21.51
C ALA A 543 -1.06 -12.16 20.80
N ARG A 544 -0.18 -11.69 19.90
CA ARG A 544 0.84 -12.48 19.21
C ARG A 544 2.27 -12.13 19.64
N GLU A 545 2.40 -11.48 20.79
CA GLU A 545 3.69 -11.05 21.36
C GLU A 545 4.49 -10.14 20.41
N GLN A 546 3.80 -9.37 19.54
CA GLN A 546 4.43 -8.40 18.65
C GLN A 546 4.26 -6.98 19.19
N SER A 547 5.27 -6.14 18.93
CA SER A 547 5.19 -4.72 19.23
C SER A 547 4.17 -4.03 18.30
N PRO A 548 3.46 -3.00 18.78
CA PRO A 548 2.63 -2.17 17.93
C PRO A 548 3.44 -1.58 16.76
N MET A 549 2.74 -1.27 15.66
CA MET A 549 3.35 -0.54 14.54
C MET A 549 3.89 0.81 15.00
N GLY A 550 4.99 1.24 14.41
CA GLY A 550 5.54 2.58 14.60
C GLY A 550 4.57 3.67 14.13
N ASP A 551 4.87 4.90 14.49
CA ASP A 551 4.05 6.09 14.21
C ASP A 551 4.79 7.12 13.34
N LEU A 552 5.79 6.69 12.58
CA LEU A 552 6.64 7.50 11.71
C LEU A 552 7.51 8.55 12.43
N THR A 553 7.43 8.68 13.74
CA THR A 553 8.25 9.66 14.47
C THR A 553 9.74 9.29 14.49
N ASN A 554 10.08 8.00 14.29
CA ASN A 554 11.48 7.60 14.17
C ASN A 554 12.15 8.14 12.90
N ALA A 555 11.39 8.45 11.87
CA ALA A 555 11.88 9.13 10.67
C ALA A 555 12.19 10.62 10.88
N LEU A 556 11.82 11.20 12.03
CA LEU A 556 11.93 12.63 12.33
C LEU A 556 13.01 12.89 13.40
N GLN A 557 13.60 14.07 13.31
CA GLN A 557 14.56 14.58 14.29
C GLN A 557 14.24 16.04 14.59
N PHE A 558 14.12 16.35 15.87
CA PHE A 558 13.92 17.71 16.36
C PHE A 558 15.15 18.14 17.16
N ASP A 559 15.58 19.39 16.95
CA ASP A 559 16.72 19.99 17.64
C ASP A 559 16.35 20.54 19.02
#